data_2955aff28ff842a6badf024ac6db98b1
#
_entry.id   2955aff28ff842a6badf024ac6db98b1
#
_cell.length_a   1.000
_cell.length_b   1.000
_cell.length_c   1.000
_cell.angle_alpha   90.00
_cell.angle_beta   90.00
_cell.angle_gamma   90.00
#
_symmetry.space_group_name_H-M   'P 1'
#
loop_
_entity.id
_entity.type
_entity.pdbx_description
1 polymer ?
#
loop_
_entity_poly.entity_id
_entity_poly.type
_entity_poly.pdbx_seq_one_letter_code
_entity_poly.pdbx_strand_id
1 'polypeptide(L)'
;MAYRITKPDRSVEGVVAVPVSKSEAGRIAIINALRGVAQNNDCLATDTVKLQELLFSEEHTLDAQDGGTTARFLMAYCVVRNRAAVITGSPRLRQRPMSCSVDLLRVMGAEISYLEEEGFLPVSVQAAKLKVPDVVQTSAEKTSQHISALMMIAPLFGKDFAIELTDILSSLPYIELTADLMHRVGVNVQMNANRIQINGSYNNNILSAGGDWSAASYFFETAALADMADITIENLNSLSKQGDKVIAQMVKSFGVDTIV
;
A
#
# COMPACT_ATOMS: atom_id res chain seq x y z
N MET A 1 -19.22 -22.55 10.68
CA MET A 1 -20.50 -22.22 10.02
C MET A 1 -20.30 -22.33 8.53
N ALA A 2 -21.16 -23.03 7.78
CA ALA A 2 -21.03 -23.20 6.34
C ALA A 2 -22.21 -22.53 5.63
N TYR A 3 -21.93 -21.85 4.52
CA TYR A 3 -22.95 -21.22 3.66
C TYR A 3 -22.97 -21.93 2.32
N ARG A 4 -24.15 -22.22 1.81
CA ARG A 4 -24.36 -22.72 0.45
C ARG A 4 -25.08 -21.65 -0.36
N ILE A 5 -24.42 -21.21 -1.44
CA ILE A 5 -24.98 -20.21 -2.36
C ILE A 5 -25.31 -20.94 -3.67
N THR A 6 -26.54 -20.79 -4.14
CA THR A 6 -26.99 -21.42 -5.40
C THR A 6 -27.83 -20.44 -6.21
N LYS A 7 -27.60 -20.41 -7.54
CA LYS A 7 -28.43 -19.68 -8.48
C LYS A 7 -28.78 -20.60 -9.65
N PRO A 8 -30.04 -21.03 -9.78
CA PRO A 8 -30.44 -22.07 -10.74
C PRO A 8 -30.37 -21.65 -12.21
N ASP A 9 -30.68 -20.39 -12.51
CA ASP A 9 -30.84 -19.88 -13.88
C ASP A 9 -29.54 -19.34 -14.49
N ARG A 10 -28.41 -19.31 -13.73
CA ARG A 10 -27.09 -18.84 -14.17
C ARG A 10 -27.07 -17.51 -14.92
N SER A 11 -28.11 -16.69 -14.74
CA SER A 11 -28.24 -15.34 -15.26
C SER A 11 -27.95 -14.34 -14.15
N VAL A 12 -27.11 -13.35 -14.40
CA VAL A 12 -26.72 -12.32 -13.42
C VAL A 12 -26.87 -10.95 -14.03
N GLU A 13 -27.68 -10.10 -13.40
CA GLU A 13 -27.91 -8.72 -13.80
C GLU A 13 -27.93 -7.82 -12.59
N GLY A 14 -27.37 -6.63 -12.68
CA GLY A 14 -27.47 -5.66 -11.60
C GLY A 14 -26.38 -4.59 -11.59
N VAL A 15 -26.56 -3.65 -10.65
CA VAL A 15 -25.62 -2.56 -10.40
C VAL A 15 -25.01 -2.75 -9.02
N VAL A 16 -23.69 -2.68 -8.93
CA VAL A 16 -22.95 -2.84 -7.67
C VAL A 16 -21.92 -1.73 -7.49
N ALA A 17 -21.73 -1.29 -6.27
CA ALA A 17 -20.62 -0.44 -5.89
C ALA A 17 -19.59 -1.26 -5.12
N VAL A 18 -18.33 -1.22 -5.54
CA VAL A 18 -17.25 -1.88 -4.81
C VAL A 18 -16.74 -1.00 -3.67
N PRO A 19 -16.15 -1.58 -2.61
CA PRO A 19 -15.54 -0.80 -1.55
C PRO A 19 -14.38 0.05 -2.08
N VAL A 20 -13.99 1.05 -1.32
CA VAL A 20 -12.80 1.86 -1.60
C VAL A 20 -11.54 1.00 -1.51
N SER A 21 -10.61 1.21 -2.43
CA SER A 21 -9.37 0.44 -2.52
C SER A 21 -8.52 0.56 -1.25
N LYS A 22 -8.33 -0.56 -0.58
CA LYS A 22 -7.45 -0.67 0.59
C LYS A 22 -6.01 -0.26 0.27
N SER A 23 -5.51 -0.67 -0.89
CA SER A 23 -4.13 -0.40 -1.32
C SER A 23 -3.88 1.09 -1.60
N GLU A 24 -4.84 1.80 -2.17
CA GLU A 24 -4.77 3.25 -2.36
C GLU A 24 -4.97 3.98 -1.03
N ALA A 25 -6.01 3.65 -0.28
CA ALA A 25 -6.37 4.33 0.96
C ALA A 25 -5.25 4.25 2.02
N GLY A 26 -4.58 3.11 2.16
CA GLY A 26 -3.44 2.99 3.08
C GLY A 26 -2.26 3.89 2.71
N ARG A 27 -1.97 4.05 1.41
CA ARG A 27 -0.92 4.98 0.94
C ARG A 27 -1.32 6.43 1.13
N ILE A 28 -2.56 6.76 0.80
CA ILE A 28 -3.13 8.10 1.00
C ILE A 28 -3.07 8.48 2.48
N ALA A 29 -3.39 7.57 3.39
CA ALA A 29 -3.30 7.82 4.83
C ALA A 29 -1.88 8.22 5.24
N ILE A 30 -0.85 7.52 4.79
CA ILE A 30 0.56 7.87 5.06
C ILE A 30 0.92 9.23 4.44
N ILE A 31 0.63 9.42 3.15
CA ILE A 31 0.96 10.67 2.43
C ILE A 31 0.28 11.86 3.12
N ASN A 32 -0.99 11.74 3.49
CA ASN A 32 -1.72 12.79 4.20
C ASN A 32 -1.11 13.08 5.58
N ALA A 33 -0.78 12.07 6.36
CA ALA A 33 -0.11 12.23 7.65
C ALA A 33 1.27 12.90 7.51
N LEU A 34 2.03 12.57 6.46
CA LEU A 34 3.32 13.19 6.16
C LEU A 34 3.19 14.67 5.75
N ARG A 35 2.07 15.06 5.18
CA ARG A 35 1.77 16.43 4.76
C ARG A 35 1.08 17.27 5.85
N GLY A 36 0.62 16.63 6.93
CA GLY A 36 -0.22 17.27 7.95
C GLY A 36 -1.64 17.60 7.46
N VAL A 37 -2.13 16.86 6.46
CA VAL A 37 -3.49 17.01 5.92
C VAL A 37 -4.43 16.03 6.62
N ALA A 38 -5.69 16.46 6.81
CA ALA A 38 -6.71 15.62 7.40
C ALA A 38 -6.92 14.32 6.64
N GLN A 39 -7.22 13.25 7.38
CA GLN A 39 -7.52 11.95 6.81
C GLN A 39 -8.93 11.93 6.18
N ASN A 40 -9.07 11.19 5.10
CA ASN A 40 -10.36 10.81 4.54
C ASN A 40 -10.71 9.39 5.01
N ASN A 41 -11.87 9.24 5.64
CA ASN A 41 -12.31 7.97 6.26
C ASN A 41 -13.22 7.14 5.35
N ASP A 42 -13.14 7.31 4.03
CA ASP A 42 -14.02 6.60 3.09
C ASP A 42 -13.72 5.10 3.00
N CYS A 43 -12.51 4.67 3.38
CA CYS A 43 -12.13 3.26 3.36
C CYS A 43 -12.43 2.58 4.69
N LEU A 44 -13.36 1.63 4.68
CA LEU A 44 -13.77 0.84 5.85
C LEU A 44 -12.93 -0.44 6.05
N ALA A 45 -11.90 -0.68 5.24
CA ALA A 45 -11.02 -1.82 5.43
C ALA A 45 -10.28 -1.72 6.78
N THR A 46 -10.40 -2.75 7.60
CA THR A 46 -9.91 -2.77 8.99
C THR A 46 -8.46 -2.32 9.11
N ASP A 47 -7.57 -2.79 8.21
CA ASP A 47 -6.14 -2.41 8.23
C ASP A 47 -5.93 -0.91 7.96
N THR A 48 -6.76 -0.30 7.10
CA THR A 48 -6.66 1.13 6.78
C THR A 48 -7.17 1.99 7.92
N VAL A 49 -8.30 1.62 8.49
CA VAL A 49 -8.85 2.28 9.70
C VAL A 49 -7.81 2.22 10.82
N LYS A 50 -7.25 1.02 11.05
CA LYS A 50 -6.23 0.84 12.08
C LYS A 50 -4.97 1.66 11.81
N LEU A 51 -4.51 1.73 10.57
CA LEU A 51 -3.37 2.57 10.19
C LEU A 51 -3.65 4.06 10.51
N GLN A 52 -4.83 4.56 10.16
CA GLN A 52 -5.22 5.95 10.43
C GLN A 52 -5.25 6.24 11.94
N GLU A 53 -5.84 5.36 12.74
CA GLU A 53 -5.83 5.48 14.21
C GLU A 53 -4.40 5.57 14.76
N LEU A 54 -3.51 4.66 14.32
CA LEU A 54 -2.15 4.56 14.84
C LEU A 54 -1.25 5.74 14.42
N LEU A 55 -1.50 6.34 13.26
CA LEU A 55 -0.77 7.53 12.79
C LEU A 55 -0.95 8.73 13.74
N PHE A 56 -2.14 8.87 14.35
CA PHE A 56 -2.48 9.96 15.27
C PHE A 56 -2.54 9.56 16.74
N SER A 57 -2.33 8.27 17.04
CA SER A 57 -2.26 7.79 18.42
C SER A 57 -1.05 8.39 19.14
N GLU A 58 -1.21 8.76 20.40
CA GLU A 58 -0.12 9.18 21.30
C GLU A 58 0.52 7.99 22.05
N GLU A 59 0.00 6.79 21.85
CA GLU A 59 0.52 5.60 22.49
C GLU A 59 1.96 5.29 22.04
N HIS A 60 2.77 4.81 22.98
CA HIS A 60 4.12 4.36 22.69
C HIS A 60 4.13 3.01 21.95
N THR A 61 3.17 2.14 22.22
CA THR A 61 3.05 0.82 21.56
C THR A 61 1.97 0.87 20.49
N LEU A 62 2.38 0.66 19.25
CA LEU A 62 1.52 0.71 18.06
C LEU A 62 1.23 -0.72 17.57
N ASP A 63 0.06 -1.24 17.89
CA ASP A 63 -0.37 -2.58 17.47
C ASP A 63 -1.00 -2.53 16.08
N ALA A 64 -0.27 -3.01 15.08
CA ALA A 64 -0.72 -3.10 13.69
C ALA A 64 -1.68 -4.29 13.44
N GLN A 65 -2.05 -5.05 14.45
CA GLN A 65 -2.90 -6.25 14.36
C GLN A 65 -2.38 -7.22 13.28
N ASP A 66 -3.17 -7.56 12.26
CA ASP A 66 -2.77 -8.43 11.15
C ASP A 66 -2.16 -7.68 9.95
N GLY A 67 -2.08 -6.34 10.02
CA GLY A 67 -1.72 -5.45 8.92
C GLY A 67 -0.24 -5.38 8.61
N GLY A 68 0.29 -6.26 7.77
CA GLY A 68 1.71 -6.22 7.38
C GLY A 68 2.13 -4.94 6.65
N THR A 69 1.25 -4.36 5.85
CA THR A 69 1.45 -3.04 5.22
C THR A 69 1.42 -1.95 6.28
N THR A 70 0.45 -2.01 7.20
CA THR A 70 0.31 -1.09 8.33
C THR A 70 1.61 -1.02 9.14
N ALA A 71 2.16 -2.16 9.56
CA ALA A 71 3.40 -2.20 10.35
C ALA A 71 4.59 -1.57 9.60
N ARG A 72 4.79 -1.89 8.31
CA ARG A 72 5.91 -1.35 7.52
C ARG A 72 5.78 0.14 7.23
N PHE A 73 4.57 0.60 6.97
CA PHE A 73 4.30 2.01 6.73
C PHE A 73 4.45 2.84 8.01
N LEU A 74 3.94 2.35 9.14
CA LEU A 74 4.13 2.98 10.45
C LEU A 74 5.61 3.07 10.83
N MET A 75 6.39 2.02 10.57
CA MET A 75 7.83 2.01 10.86
C MET A 75 8.54 3.14 10.12
N ALA A 76 8.32 3.26 8.81
CA ALA A 76 8.88 4.34 8.00
C ALA A 76 8.40 5.73 8.44
N TYR A 77 7.10 5.85 8.75
CA TYR A 77 6.52 7.08 9.28
C TYR A 77 7.15 7.51 10.60
N CYS A 78 7.27 6.61 11.57
CA CYS A 78 7.91 6.89 12.87
C CYS A 78 9.36 7.35 12.69
N VAL A 79 10.12 6.68 11.82
CA VAL A 79 11.52 7.04 11.52
C VAL A 79 11.62 8.46 10.97
N VAL A 80 10.87 8.81 9.92
CA VAL A 80 11.00 10.14 9.29
C VAL A 80 10.41 11.25 10.15
N ARG A 81 9.45 10.94 11.03
CA ARG A 81 8.87 11.88 11.99
C ARG A 81 9.64 11.97 13.30
N ASN A 82 10.75 11.23 13.42
CA ASN A 82 11.55 11.17 14.64
C ASN A 82 10.71 10.78 15.88
N ARG A 83 9.73 9.87 15.67
CA ARG A 83 8.79 9.41 16.68
C ARG A 83 9.28 8.08 17.28
N ALA A 84 9.61 8.09 18.56
CA ALA A 84 9.90 6.85 19.29
C ALA A 84 8.61 6.04 19.48
N ALA A 85 8.66 4.74 19.13
CA ALA A 85 7.52 3.84 19.27
C ALA A 85 7.96 2.37 19.27
N VAL A 86 7.18 1.52 19.92
CA VAL A 86 7.22 0.06 19.74
C VAL A 86 6.16 -0.35 18.73
N ILE A 87 6.55 -1.01 17.65
CA ILE A 87 5.62 -1.53 16.65
C ILE A 87 5.46 -3.03 16.85
N THR A 88 4.23 -3.47 17.01
CA THR A 88 3.87 -4.87 17.22
C THR A 88 2.67 -5.27 16.36
N GLY A 89 2.18 -6.48 16.57
CA GLY A 89 0.99 -6.99 15.89
C GLY A 89 0.54 -8.33 16.45
N SER A 90 -0.48 -8.91 15.81
CA SER A 90 -1.00 -10.22 16.19
C SER A 90 0.09 -11.32 16.13
N PRO A 91 -0.12 -12.46 16.79
CA PRO A 91 0.80 -13.60 16.69
C PRO A 91 1.10 -14.02 15.24
N ARG A 92 0.13 -13.88 14.33
CA ARG A 92 0.29 -14.16 12.90
C ARG A 92 1.19 -13.12 12.22
N LEU A 93 1.01 -11.84 12.51
CA LEU A 93 1.84 -10.78 11.93
C LEU A 93 3.28 -10.86 12.43
N ARG A 94 3.48 -11.23 13.70
CA ARG A 94 4.81 -11.38 14.31
C ARG A 94 5.64 -12.53 13.70
N GLN A 95 5.01 -13.45 12.96
CA GLN A 95 5.69 -14.50 12.19
C GLN A 95 6.09 -14.05 10.76
N ARG A 96 5.73 -12.83 10.37
CA ARG A 96 6.08 -12.30 9.04
C ARG A 96 7.41 -11.53 9.11
N PRO A 97 8.36 -11.79 8.19
CA PRO A 97 9.66 -11.13 8.20
C PRO A 97 9.54 -9.62 7.98
N MET A 98 10.27 -8.84 8.78
CA MET A 98 10.36 -7.38 8.74
C MET A 98 11.78 -6.90 8.40
N SER A 99 12.76 -7.79 8.30
CA SER A 99 14.17 -7.46 8.09
C SER A 99 14.40 -6.51 6.92
N CYS A 100 13.82 -6.76 5.74
CA CYS A 100 13.98 -5.86 4.60
C CYS A 100 13.58 -4.40 4.90
N SER A 101 12.54 -4.19 5.71
CA SER A 101 12.13 -2.84 6.12
C SER A 101 13.07 -2.23 7.14
N VAL A 102 13.47 -3.01 8.15
CA VAL A 102 14.37 -2.57 9.22
C VAL A 102 15.74 -2.24 8.67
N ASP A 103 16.33 -3.13 7.87
CA ASP A 103 17.67 -2.97 7.32
C ASP A 103 17.75 -1.74 6.40
N LEU A 104 16.72 -1.55 5.55
CA LEU A 104 16.64 -0.39 4.67
C LEU A 104 16.58 0.93 5.47
N LEU A 105 15.81 0.98 6.55
CA LEU A 105 15.71 2.15 7.42
C LEU A 105 17.01 2.36 8.23
N ARG A 106 17.66 1.30 8.68
CA ARG A 106 18.96 1.36 9.38
C ARG A 106 20.07 1.95 8.49
N VAL A 107 20.10 1.60 7.20
CA VAL A 107 21.04 2.21 6.22
C VAL A 107 20.89 3.74 6.17
N MET A 108 19.70 4.27 6.44
CA MET A 108 19.44 5.71 6.51
C MET A 108 19.76 6.32 7.89
N GLY A 109 20.28 5.53 8.82
CA GLY A 109 20.63 5.97 10.16
C GLY A 109 19.49 5.86 11.18
N ALA A 110 18.42 5.13 10.88
CA ALA A 110 17.38 4.86 11.86
C ALA A 110 17.87 3.91 12.96
N GLU A 111 17.53 4.22 14.20
CA GLU A 111 17.79 3.36 15.36
C GLU A 111 16.58 2.46 15.59
N ILE A 112 16.67 1.23 15.10
CA ILE A 112 15.61 0.21 15.23
C ILE A 112 16.22 -1.05 15.86
N SER A 113 15.58 -1.57 16.91
CA SER A 113 15.96 -2.81 17.59
C SER A 113 14.82 -3.81 17.60
N TYR A 114 15.13 -5.08 17.36
CA TYR A 114 14.18 -6.17 17.59
C TYR A 114 14.09 -6.42 19.09
N LEU A 115 12.87 -6.59 19.61
CA LEU A 115 12.65 -6.77 21.05
C LEU A 115 12.60 -8.24 21.47
N GLU A 116 12.35 -9.13 20.51
CA GLU A 116 12.27 -10.58 20.75
C GLU A 116 13.15 -11.31 19.72
N GLU A 117 12.61 -11.71 18.59
CA GLU A 117 13.30 -12.47 17.56
C GLU A 117 13.85 -11.56 16.46
N GLU A 118 15.12 -11.74 16.07
CA GLU A 118 15.76 -10.97 15.00
C GLU A 118 15.03 -11.18 13.66
N GLY A 119 14.68 -10.10 12.99
CA GLY A 119 13.95 -10.11 11.73
C GLY A 119 12.43 -10.04 11.85
N PHE A 120 11.88 -10.07 13.07
CA PHE A 120 10.44 -10.13 13.33
C PHE A 120 9.95 -9.04 14.30
N LEU A 121 8.63 -8.81 14.32
CA LEU A 121 8.00 -7.96 15.33
C LEU A 121 8.00 -8.65 16.70
N PRO A 122 8.01 -7.89 17.82
CA PRO A 122 7.97 -6.44 17.89
C PRO A 122 9.34 -5.77 17.68
N VAL A 123 9.30 -4.54 17.16
CA VAL A 123 10.49 -3.69 17.02
C VAL A 123 10.33 -2.38 17.79
N SER A 124 11.43 -1.89 18.34
CA SER A 124 11.52 -0.56 18.92
C SER A 124 12.18 0.39 17.93
N VAL A 125 11.49 1.46 17.57
CA VAL A 125 12.00 2.59 16.79
C VAL A 125 12.36 3.70 17.79
N GLN A 126 13.60 4.18 17.76
CA GLN A 126 14.04 5.30 18.59
C GLN A 126 14.12 6.59 17.77
N ALA A 127 13.99 7.72 18.46
CA ALA A 127 14.25 9.01 17.85
C ALA A 127 15.74 9.13 17.50
N ALA A 128 16.07 9.33 16.24
CA ALA A 128 17.44 9.41 15.75
C ALA A 128 17.60 10.42 14.62
N LYS A 129 18.77 11.04 14.51
CA LYS A 129 19.09 11.92 13.38
C LYS A 129 19.47 11.09 12.17
N LEU A 130 18.64 11.10 11.15
CA LEU A 130 18.87 10.36 9.92
C LEU A 130 20.12 10.89 9.17
N LYS A 131 20.85 9.96 8.55
CA LYS A 131 21.98 10.19 7.65
C LYS A 131 21.65 9.56 6.31
N VAL A 132 20.69 10.17 5.62
CA VAL A 132 20.13 9.62 4.37
C VAL A 132 21.18 9.70 3.26
N PRO A 133 21.61 8.58 2.64
CA PRO A 133 22.43 8.58 1.46
C PRO A 133 21.65 9.10 0.24
N ASP A 134 22.32 9.43 -0.87
CA ASP A 134 21.65 9.87 -2.09
C ASP A 134 20.99 8.69 -2.82
N VAL A 135 21.52 7.49 -2.61
CA VAL A 135 21.04 6.24 -3.20
C VAL A 135 21.05 5.15 -2.16
N VAL A 136 20.01 4.34 -2.13
CA VAL A 136 19.97 3.07 -1.37
C VAL A 136 19.71 1.90 -2.31
N GLN A 137 20.30 0.75 -1.98
CA GLN A 137 20.06 -0.50 -2.71
C GLN A 137 19.15 -1.41 -1.88
N THR A 138 18.20 -2.07 -2.53
CA THR A 138 17.30 -3.02 -1.88
C THR A 138 16.79 -4.08 -2.84
N SER A 139 16.48 -5.26 -2.29
CA SER A 139 15.81 -6.34 -3.02
C SER A 139 14.30 -6.08 -3.09
N ALA A 140 13.72 -6.38 -4.24
CA ALA A 140 12.27 -6.35 -4.48
C ALA A 140 11.65 -7.75 -4.60
N GLU A 141 12.44 -8.81 -4.40
CA GLU A 141 12.03 -10.19 -4.64
C GLU A 141 10.85 -10.63 -3.78
N LYS A 142 10.90 -10.34 -2.48
CA LYS A 142 9.92 -10.85 -1.51
C LYS A 142 8.69 -9.96 -1.33
N THR A 143 8.83 -8.67 -1.46
CA THR A 143 7.73 -7.70 -1.25
C THR A 143 8.11 -6.32 -1.73
N SER A 144 7.13 -5.54 -2.23
CA SER A 144 7.29 -4.13 -2.59
C SER A 144 6.89 -3.17 -1.47
N GLN A 145 6.42 -3.67 -0.33
CA GLN A 145 5.85 -2.82 0.74
C GLN A 145 6.89 -1.90 1.36
N HIS A 146 8.11 -2.39 1.63
CA HIS A 146 9.20 -1.58 2.18
C HIS A 146 9.68 -0.52 1.18
N ILE A 147 9.68 -0.82 -0.12
CA ILE A 147 10.00 0.13 -1.18
C ILE A 147 8.94 1.24 -1.23
N SER A 148 7.65 0.87 -1.26
CA SER A 148 6.54 1.84 -1.21
C SER A 148 6.61 2.73 0.04
N ALA A 149 6.94 2.15 1.20
CA ALA A 149 7.11 2.90 2.44
C ALA A 149 8.24 3.93 2.32
N LEU A 150 9.40 3.52 1.79
CA LEU A 150 10.54 4.40 1.59
C LEU A 150 10.24 5.50 0.57
N MET A 151 9.60 5.17 -0.55
CA MET A 151 9.18 6.16 -1.56
C MET A 151 8.36 7.28 -0.93
N MET A 152 7.34 6.93 -0.13
CA MET A 152 6.44 7.92 0.49
C MET A 152 7.15 8.84 1.48
N ILE A 153 8.17 8.39 2.20
CA ILE A 153 8.90 9.25 3.15
C ILE A 153 10.03 10.07 2.49
N ALA A 154 10.49 9.67 1.30
CA ALA A 154 11.63 10.30 0.61
C ALA A 154 11.48 11.82 0.39
N PRO A 155 10.30 12.38 0.06
CA PRO A 155 10.13 13.83 -0.09
C PRO A 155 10.47 14.66 1.15
N LEU A 156 10.49 14.02 2.35
CA LEU A 156 10.85 14.69 3.60
C LEU A 156 12.36 14.73 3.85
N PHE A 157 13.18 14.10 3.00
CA PHE A 157 14.64 14.13 3.15
C PHE A 157 15.27 15.48 2.72
N GLY A 158 14.49 16.34 2.04
CA GLY A 158 14.95 17.67 1.60
C GLY A 158 16.00 17.64 0.48
N LYS A 159 16.13 16.53 -0.22
CA LYS A 159 17.07 16.32 -1.34
C LYS A 159 16.54 15.28 -2.31
N ASP A 160 17.12 15.21 -3.48
CA ASP A 160 16.89 14.15 -4.44
C ASP A 160 17.34 12.81 -3.85
N PHE A 161 16.54 11.77 -4.10
CA PHE A 161 16.77 10.45 -3.53
C PHE A 161 16.51 9.36 -4.57
N ALA A 162 17.30 8.30 -4.55
CA ALA A 162 17.10 7.18 -5.43
C ALA A 162 17.10 5.83 -4.70
N ILE A 163 16.30 4.91 -5.22
CA ILE A 163 16.28 3.51 -4.82
C ILE A 163 16.76 2.68 -6.00
N GLU A 164 17.82 1.91 -5.83
CA GLU A 164 18.28 0.92 -6.80
C GLU A 164 17.82 -0.48 -6.38
N LEU A 165 17.22 -1.18 -7.34
CA LEU A 165 16.70 -2.52 -7.14
C LEU A 165 17.73 -3.54 -7.58
N THR A 166 18.04 -4.49 -6.72
CA THR A 166 19.02 -5.55 -7.01
C THR A 166 18.41 -6.70 -7.80
N ASP A 167 17.09 -6.78 -7.87
CA ASP A 167 16.35 -7.87 -8.48
C ASP A 167 15.15 -7.38 -9.29
N ILE A 168 14.51 -8.31 -10.00
CA ILE A 168 13.28 -8.04 -10.76
C ILE A 168 12.12 -7.76 -9.79
N LEU A 169 11.39 -6.68 -10.04
CA LEU A 169 10.20 -6.29 -9.30
C LEU A 169 9.06 -7.31 -9.48
N SER A 170 8.84 -8.17 -8.50
CA SER A 170 7.72 -9.11 -8.49
C SER A 170 6.35 -8.42 -8.31
N SER A 171 6.33 -7.22 -7.76
CA SER A 171 5.12 -6.48 -7.40
C SER A 171 5.13 -5.05 -7.95
N LEU A 172 5.52 -4.88 -9.22
CA LEU A 172 5.60 -3.59 -9.92
C LEU A 172 4.33 -2.74 -9.81
N PRO A 173 3.10 -3.28 -9.97
CA PRO A 173 1.88 -2.47 -9.88
C PRO A 173 1.73 -1.68 -8.57
N TYR A 174 2.20 -2.22 -7.44
CA TYR A 174 2.14 -1.49 -6.16
C TYR A 174 3.14 -0.34 -6.06
N ILE A 175 4.27 -0.44 -6.75
CA ILE A 175 5.25 0.65 -6.88
C ILE A 175 4.69 1.74 -7.79
N GLU A 176 4.11 1.36 -8.95
CA GLU A 176 3.46 2.28 -9.88
C GLU A 176 2.28 3.01 -9.22
N LEU A 177 1.46 2.29 -8.44
CA LEU A 177 0.38 2.87 -7.64
C LEU A 177 0.90 3.92 -6.65
N THR A 178 2.03 3.62 -5.98
CA THR A 178 2.66 4.57 -5.06
C THR A 178 3.17 5.79 -5.80
N ALA A 179 3.84 5.61 -6.94
CA ALA A 179 4.35 6.69 -7.78
C ALA A 179 3.21 7.59 -8.30
N ASP A 180 2.12 7.00 -8.77
CA ASP A 180 0.94 7.74 -9.24
C ASP A 180 0.35 8.64 -8.14
N LEU A 181 0.13 8.10 -6.95
CA LEU A 181 -0.37 8.88 -5.82
C LEU A 181 0.60 10.00 -5.41
N MET A 182 1.91 9.76 -5.45
CA MET A 182 2.93 10.77 -5.18
C MET A 182 2.97 11.86 -6.25
N HIS A 183 2.82 11.51 -7.53
CA HIS A 183 2.72 12.48 -8.64
C HIS A 183 1.52 13.40 -8.47
N ARG A 184 0.37 12.87 -8.07
CA ARG A 184 -0.87 13.64 -7.87
C ARG A 184 -0.72 14.71 -6.79
N VAL A 185 0.25 14.59 -5.91
CA VAL A 185 0.57 15.54 -4.84
C VAL A 185 1.94 16.21 -5.01
N GLY A 186 2.43 16.32 -6.26
CA GLY A 186 3.55 17.18 -6.64
C GLY A 186 4.93 16.55 -6.57
N VAL A 187 5.07 15.30 -6.17
CA VAL A 187 6.37 14.61 -6.14
C VAL A 187 6.64 13.98 -7.49
N ASN A 188 7.80 14.25 -8.07
CA ASN A 188 8.23 13.61 -9.32
C ASN A 188 8.92 12.28 -9.00
N VAL A 189 8.36 11.19 -9.51
CA VAL A 189 8.91 9.83 -9.39
C VAL A 189 9.21 9.31 -10.79
N GLN A 190 10.47 9.08 -11.12
CA GLN A 190 10.90 8.49 -12.38
C GLN A 190 11.35 7.05 -12.15
N MET A 191 10.80 6.14 -12.93
CA MET A 191 11.08 4.71 -12.83
C MET A 191 11.79 4.23 -14.10
N ASN A 192 13.00 3.73 -13.94
CA ASN A 192 13.75 3.07 -14.99
C ASN A 192 14.07 1.65 -14.52
N ALA A 193 14.18 0.69 -15.40
CA ALA A 193 14.37 -0.75 -15.17
C ALA A 193 14.64 -1.19 -13.70
N ASN A 194 15.69 -0.70 -13.09
CA ASN A 194 16.12 -1.06 -11.73
C ASN A 194 16.29 0.15 -10.80
N ARG A 195 15.86 1.36 -11.20
CA ARG A 195 16.07 2.59 -10.43
C ARG A 195 14.78 3.40 -10.32
N ILE A 196 14.47 3.83 -9.11
CA ILE A 196 13.37 4.73 -8.78
C ILE A 196 13.99 6.03 -8.29
N GLN A 197 13.87 7.10 -9.06
CA GLN A 197 14.34 8.44 -8.71
C GLN A 197 13.18 9.26 -8.18
N ILE A 198 13.37 9.92 -7.05
CA ILE A 198 12.34 10.71 -6.35
C ILE A 198 12.85 12.11 -6.14
N ASN A 199 12.11 13.10 -6.64
CA ASN A 199 12.45 14.52 -6.59
C ASN A 199 11.26 15.36 -6.16
N GLY A 200 11.52 16.49 -5.52
CA GLY A 200 10.49 17.45 -5.14
C GLY A 200 9.87 17.19 -3.79
N SER A 201 8.80 17.88 -3.51
CA SER A 201 8.09 17.87 -2.22
C SER A 201 6.59 17.76 -2.41
N TYR A 202 5.92 17.32 -1.37
CA TYR A 202 4.46 17.26 -1.35
C TYR A 202 3.82 18.64 -1.43
N ASN A 203 2.74 18.75 -2.23
CA ASN A 203 1.83 19.90 -2.25
C ASN A 203 0.51 19.58 -1.53
N ASN A 204 -0.45 20.52 -1.55
CA ASN A 204 -1.73 20.39 -0.86
C ASN A 204 -2.88 19.86 -1.72
N ASN A 205 -2.60 19.25 -2.88
CA ASN A 205 -3.66 18.64 -3.69
C ASN A 205 -4.39 17.54 -2.92
N ILE A 206 -5.69 17.43 -3.16
CA ILE A 206 -6.51 16.42 -2.50
C ILE A 206 -6.30 15.07 -3.16
N LEU A 207 -6.09 14.03 -2.34
CA LEU A 207 -6.08 12.64 -2.77
C LEU A 207 -7.39 11.96 -2.37
N SER A 208 -7.95 11.21 -3.30
CA SER A 208 -9.06 10.29 -3.05
C SER A 208 -8.71 8.92 -3.60
N ALA A 209 -9.11 7.88 -2.89
CA ALA A 209 -9.00 6.51 -3.35
C ALA A 209 -10.20 6.16 -4.24
N GLY A 210 -9.95 5.39 -5.29
CA GLY A 210 -10.99 4.82 -6.14
C GLY A 210 -11.54 3.51 -5.58
N GLY A 211 -12.44 2.89 -6.33
CA GLY A 211 -12.96 1.55 -6.04
C GLY A 211 -11.86 0.48 -6.10
N ASP A 212 -12.08 -0.58 -5.35
CA ASP A 212 -11.14 -1.68 -5.20
C ASP A 212 -11.28 -2.69 -6.36
N TRP A 213 -10.28 -2.75 -7.23
CA TRP A 213 -10.24 -3.70 -8.34
C TRP A 213 -10.10 -5.16 -7.88
N SER A 214 -9.52 -5.40 -6.69
CA SER A 214 -9.51 -6.74 -6.10
C SER A 214 -10.92 -7.19 -5.72
N ALA A 215 -11.73 -6.30 -5.14
CA ALA A 215 -13.14 -6.58 -4.87
C ALA A 215 -13.97 -6.68 -6.17
N ALA A 216 -13.66 -5.88 -7.17
CA ALA A 216 -14.32 -5.94 -8.47
C ALA A 216 -14.09 -7.27 -9.19
N SER A 217 -12.93 -7.91 -9.00
CA SER A 217 -12.56 -9.16 -9.69
C SER A 217 -13.60 -10.27 -9.49
N TYR A 218 -14.25 -10.33 -8.31
CA TYR A 218 -15.30 -11.31 -8.03
C TYR A 218 -16.54 -11.14 -8.94
N PHE A 219 -16.84 -9.92 -9.37
CA PHE A 219 -17.94 -9.67 -10.31
C PHE A 219 -17.55 -10.04 -11.73
N PHE A 220 -16.30 -9.81 -12.12
CA PHE A 220 -15.76 -10.28 -13.40
C PHE A 220 -15.72 -11.82 -13.47
N GLU A 221 -15.31 -12.48 -12.39
CA GLU A 221 -15.37 -13.94 -12.28
C GLU A 221 -16.81 -14.45 -12.35
N THR A 222 -17.75 -13.78 -11.68
CA THR A 222 -19.17 -14.12 -11.72
C THR A 222 -19.71 -14.00 -13.14
N ALA A 223 -19.37 -12.95 -13.87
CA ALA A 223 -19.77 -12.78 -15.26
C ALA A 223 -19.19 -13.89 -16.16
N ALA A 224 -17.92 -14.28 -15.96
CA ALA A 224 -17.27 -15.33 -16.74
C ALA A 224 -17.87 -16.72 -16.50
N LEU A 225 -18.51 -16.94 -15.35
CA LEU A 225 -19.14 -18.22 -14.98
C LEU A 225 -20.65 -18.26 -15.25
N ALA A 226 -21.25 -17.13 -15.58
CA ALA A 226 -22.68 -17.04 -15.89
C ALA A 226 -22.96 -17.43 -17.35
N ASP A 227 -24.17 -17.94 -17.62
CA ASP A 227 -24.65 -18.14 -19.00
C ASP A 227 -25.03 -16.82 -19.67
N MET A 228 -25.50 -15.86 -18.87
CA MET A 228 -25.77 -14.45 -19.26
C MET A 228 -25.41 -13.52 -18.10
N ALA A 229 -24.68 -12.45 -18.38
CA ALA A 229 -24.37 -11.45 -17.38
C ALA A 229 -24.48 -10.02 -17.96
N ASP A 230 -25.10 -9.13 -17.17
CA ASP A 230 -25.09 -7.69 -17.38
C ASP A 230 -24.87 -7.00 -16.02
N ILE A 231 -23.61 -6.72 -15.71
CA ILE A 231 -23.20 -6.21 -14.40
C ILE A 231 -22.55 -4.85 -14.58
N THR A 232 -23.20 -3.82 -14.04
CA THR A 232 -22.58 -2.49 -13.93
C THR A 232 -21.85 -2.39 -12.59
N ILE A 233 -20.55 -2.09 -12.63
CA ILE A 233 -19.73 -1.84 -11.45
C ILE A 233 -19.45 -0.34 -11.35
N GLU A 234 -20.03 0.31 -10.35
CA GLU A 234 -19.83 1.73 -10.10
C GLU A 234 -18.51 1.98 -9.36
N ASN A 235 -18.08 3.23 -9.31
CA ASN A 235 -16.93 3.77 -8.60
C ASN A 235 -15.55 3.17 -8.96
N LEU A 236 -15.43 2.35 -10.01
CA LEU A 236 -14.14 1.95 -10.56
C LEU A 236 -13.51 3.07 -11.39
N ASN A 237 -12.18 3.19 -11.28
CA ASN A 237 -11.40 4.10 -12.10
C ASN A 237 -10.66 3.31 -13.19
N SER A 238 -11.00 3.57 -14.45
CA SER A 238 -10.34 2.93 -15.60
C SER A 238 -8.86 3.34 -15.78
N LEU A 239 -8.42 4.44 -15.16
CA LEU A 239 -7.04 4.89 -15.15
C LEU A 239 -6.25 4.40 -13.92
N SER A 240 -6.89 3.65 -13.00
CA SER A 240 -6.25 3.11 -11.80
C SER A 240 -5.00 2.30 -12.14
N LYS A 241 -3.97 2.43 -11.28
CA LYS A 241 -2.74 1.64 -11.30
C LYS A 241 -2.82 0.38 -10.43
N GLN A 242 -3.99 0.02 -9.92
CA GLN A 242 -4.18 -1.25 -9.23
C GLN A 242 -3.90 -2.42 -10.17
N GLY A 243 -3.06 -3.37 -9.74
CA GLY A 243 -2.64 -4.50 -10.58
C GLY A 243 -3.82 -5.40 -11.00
N ASP A 244 -4.80 -5.56 -10.13
CA ASP A 244 -5.97 -6.41 -10.35
C ASP A 244 -6.90 -5.88 -11.46
N LYS A 245 -6.72 -4.64 -11.93
CA LYS A 245 -7.41 -4.12 -13.11
C LYS A 245 -7.22 -5.00 -14.35
N VAL A 246 -6.14 -5.76 -14.41
CA VAL A 246 -5.86 -6.70 -15.52
C VAL A 246 -6.99 -7.72 -15.71
N ILE A 247 -7.81 -7.98 -14.69
CA ILE A 247 -8.95 -8.91 -14.76
C ILE A 247 -9.89 -8.57 -15.93
N ALA A 248 -10.16 -7.29 -16.16
CA ALA A 248 -11.03 -6.83 -17.27
C ALA A 248 -10.50 -7.27 -18.64
N GLN A 249 -9.17 -7.40 -18.78
CA GLN A 249 -8.57 -7.91 -20.02
C GLN A 249 -8.53 -9.44 -20.05
N MET A 250 -8.25 -10.08 -18.92
CA MET A 250 -8.14 -11.54 -18.82
C MET A 250 -9.46 -12.24 -19.15
N VAL A 251 -10.59 -11.71 -18.66
CA VAL A 251 -11.90 -12.35 -18.85
C VAL A 251 -12.45 -12.24 -20.26
N LYS A 252 -11.83 -11.44 -21.15
CA LYS A 252 -12.20 -11.39 -22.58
C LYS A 252 -12.09 -12.75 -23.24
N SER A 253 -11.09 -13.57 -22.86
CA SER A 253 -10.93 -14.92 -23.37
C SER A 253 -12.05 -15.88 -22.94
N PHE A 254 -12.83 -15.48 -21.94
CA PHE A 254 -14.01 -16.21 -21.45
C PHE A 254 -15.34 -15.61 -21.95
N GLY A 255 -15.29 -14.71 -22.94
CA GLY A 255 -16.48 -14.11 -23.55
C GLY A 255 -17.09 -12.94 -22.77
N VAL A 256 -16.35 -12.35 -21.80
CA VAL A 256 -16.81 -11.19 -21.05
C VAL A 256 -16.25 -9.91 -21.68
N ASP A 257 -17.13 -9.07 -22.20
CA ASP A 257 -16.79 -7.75 -22.71
C ASP A 257 -16.95 -6.68 -21.62
N THR A 258 -15.97 -5.78 -21.54
CA THR A 258 -15.98 -4.66 -20.60
C THR A 258 -16.15 -3.36 -21.35
N ILE A 259 -17.18 -2.59 -21.01
CA ILE A 259 -17.45 -1.24 -21.52
C ILE A 259 -17.12 -0.24 -20.39
N VAL A 260 -16.36 0.84 -20.72
CA VAL A 260 -15.93 1.88 -19.77
C VAL A 260 -16.59 3.20 -20.14
#